data_90f1e5e957b7581b9f6372d54e4bf7ba
#
_entry.id   90f1e5e957b7581b9f6372d54e4bf7ba
#
_cell.length_a   1.000
_cell.length_b   1.000
_cell.length_c   1.000
_cell.angle_alpha   90.00
_cell.angle_beta   90.00
_cell.angle_gamma   90.00
#
_symmetry.space_group_name_H-M   'P 1'
#
loop_
_entity.id
_entity.type
_entity.pdbx_description
1 polymer ?
#
loop_
_entity_poly.entity_id
_entity_poly.type
_entity_poly.pdbx_seq_one_letter_code
_entity_poly.pdbx_strand_id
1 'polypeptide(L)'
;MTTVKKGSKGKAVKQLQMLLGITADGIFGPKTKAAVIAYQTAHDLESDGICGPKTWASLQGETIPASAHVKPVDYKQYDSKWAKKMYSSHGDKSQTMKSSACGPTAMADIVATLIDSKVTPPDLADKAMAWGDRTYSSGTAWSFFPHIAKEYGFSKYLKTTSLATLKGCLDTGGYAVASMAKGYWTKGGHYICVWKIDDNYVYANDPASSKRTKQKITDFNKERKALFCFWK
;
A
#
# COMPACT_ATOMS: atom_id res chain seq x y z
N MET A 1 26.69 -3.60 -4.24
CA MET A 1 27.29 -2.41 -3.61
C MET A 1 28.43 -2.81 -2.69
N THR A 2 29.39 -1.89 -2.45
CA THR A 2 30.59 -2.17 -1.64
C THR A 2 30.21 -2.13 -0.16
N THR A 3 30.57 -3.17 0.60
CA THR A 3 30.43 -3.18 2.06
C THR A 3 31.26 -2.05 2.66
N VAL A 4 30.66 -1.23 3.53
CA VAL A 4 31.31 -0.15 4.27
C VAL A 4 31.17 -0.36 5.78
N LYS A 5 32.24 -0.06 6.52
CA LYS A 5 32.35 -0.25 7.97
C LYS A 5 33.23 0.80 8.58
N LYS A 6 33.37 0.81 9.92
CA LYS A 6 34.27 1.75 10.62
C LYS A 6 35.65 1.80 9.95
N GLY A 7 36.10 2.99 9.60
CA GLY A 7 37.34 3.25 8.87
C GLY A 7 37.17 3.42 7.35
N SER A 8 36.04 2.99 6.76
CA SER A 8 35.75 3.25 5.36
C SER A 8 35.60 4.75 5.07
N LYS A 9 35.99 5.17 3.84
CA LYS A 9 35.89 6.58 3.40
C LYS A 9 35.41 6.66 1.94
N GLY A 10 34.88 7.81 1.56
CA GLY A 10 34.55 8.12 0.18
C GLY A 10 33.05 8.13 -0.14
N LYS A 11 32.73 8.04 -1.44
CA LYS A 11 31.36 8.25 -1.96
C LYS A 11 30.33 7.30 -1.38
N ALA A 12 30.66 6.02 -1.21
CA ALA A 12 29.74 5.04 -0.64
C ALA A 12 29.39 5.35 0.82
N VAL A 13 30.35 5.83 1.62
CA VAL A 13 30.09 6.26 3.01
C VAL A 13 29.21 7.51 3.02
N LYS A 14 29.48 8.47 2.15
CA LYS A 14 28.67 9.69 2.03
C LYS A 14 27.22 9.37 1.66
N GLN A 15 27.02 8.43 0.74
CA GLN A 15 25.68 7.95 0.37
C GLN A 15 24.98 7.26 1.54
N LEU A 16 25.68 6.39 2.28
CA LEU A 16 25.17 5.75 3.50
C LEU A 16 24.71 6.79 4.52
N GLN A 17 25.54 7.79 4.80
CA GLN A 17 25.23 8.84 5.75
C GLN A 17 24.00 9.67 5.35
N MET A 18 23.82 9.96 4.05
CA MET A 18 22.62 10.62 3.53
C MET A 18 21.37 9.77 3.75
N LEU A 19 21.46 8.46 3.49
CA LEU A 19 20.33 7.54 3.69
C LEU A 19 19.96 7.38 5.17
N LEU A 20 20.95 7.46 6.07
CA LEU A 20 20.75 7.44 7.52
C LEU A 20 20.30 8.79 8.11
N GLY A 21 20.22 9.85 7.29
CA GLY A 21 19.84 11.20 7.77
C GLY A 21 20.85 11.87 8.68
N ILE A 22 22.14 11.50 8.60
CA ILE A 22 23.24 12.09 9.39
C ILE A 22 24.18 12.92 8.51
N THR A 23 25.09 13.68 9.14
CA THR A 23 26.08 14.49 8.42
C THR A 23 26.89 13.62 7.46
N ALA A 24 26.83 13.95 6.15
CA ALA A 24 27.45 13.18 5.08
C ALA A 24 28.90 13.68 4.79
N ASP A 25 29.81 13.48 5.75
CA ASP A 25 31.23 13.84 5.64
C ASP A 25 32.07 12.85 4.81
N GLY A 26 31.49 11.67 4.53
CA GLY A 26 32.16 10.59 3.79
C GLY A 26 33.18 9.81 4.62
N ILE A 27 33.16 9.90 5.94
CA ILE A 27 34.06 9.18 6.86
C ILE A 27 33.19 8.29 7.78
N PHE A 28 33.41 6.97 7.72
CA PHE A 28 32.71 6.02 8.58
C PHE A 28 33.34 6.02 9.98
N GLY A 29 32.98 7.00 10.79
CA GLY A 29 33.43 7.17 12.17
C GLY A 29 32.49 6.48 13.18
N PRO A 30 32.71 6.72 14.51
CA PRO A 30 31.87 6.18 15.56
C PRO A 30 30.39 6.59 15.45
N LYS A 31 30.11 7.83 15.05
CA LYS A 31 28.74 8.34 14.84
C LYS A 31 28.03 7.58 13.71
N THR A 32 28.72 7.35 12.59
CA THR A 32 28.16 6.56 11.47
C THR A 32 27.91 5.11 11.89
N LYS A 33 28.83 4.49 12.65
CA LYS A 33 28.65 3.14 13.19
C LYS A 33 27.41 3.06 14.09
N ALA A 34 27.25 3.99 15.01
CA ALA A 34 26.10 4.03 15.91
C ALA A 34 24.77 4.18 15.15
N ALA A 35 24.74 5.04 14.11
CA ALA A 35 23.57 5.20 13.26
C ALA A 35 23.25 3.93 12.47
N VAL A 36 24.25 3.20 11.96
CA VAL A 36 24.04 1.91 11.29
C VAL A 36 23.47 0.89 12.26
N ILE A 37 24.00 0.75 13.46
CA ILE A 37 23.48 -0.17 14.49
C ILE A 37 22.03 0.17 14.84
N ALA A 38 21.73 1.46 15.10
CA ALA A 38 20.37 1.89 15.41
C ALA A 38 19.39 1.56 14.26
N TYR A 39 19.82 1.78 13.02
CA TYR A 39 19.03 1.42 11.84
C TYR A 39 18.82 -0.09 11.76
N GLN A 40 19.88 -0.89 11.88
CA GLN A 40 19.82 -2.36 11.83
C GLN A 40 18.88 -2.92 12.89
N THR A 41 18.97 -2.41 14.14
CA THR A 41 18.06 -2.81 15.22
C THR A 41 16.61 -2.48 14.93
N ALA A 42 16.34 -1.28 14.38
CA ALA A 42 14.99 -0.84 14.06
C ALA A 42 14.36 -1.60 12.86
N HIS A 43 15.18 -2.32 12.08
CA HIS A 43 14.76 -3.04 10.87
C HIS A 43 15.05 -4.55 10.94
N ASP A 44 15.18 -5.10 12.16
CA ASP A 44 15.40 -6.55 12.42
C ASP A 44 16.58 -7.15 11.63
N LEU A 45 17.63 -6.31 11.41
CA LEU A 45 18.89 -6.74 10.81
C LEU A 45 19.91 -7.09 11.87
N GLU A 46 20.94 -7.85 11.51
CA GLU A 46 22.10 -8.08 12.37
C GLU A 46 22.77 -6.77 12.73
N SER A 47 22.75 -6.40 14.02
CA SER A 47 23.20 -5.09 14.53
C SER A 47 24.72 -5.05 14.73
N ASP A 48 25.49 -5.40 13.68
CA ASP A 48 26.94 -5.49 13.68
C ASP A 48 27.65 -4.14 13.41
N GLY A 49 26.88 -3.16 12.96
CA GLY A 49 27.39 -1.84 12.59
C GLY A 49 28.19 -1.85 11.28
N ILE A 50 27.97 -2.84 10.42
CA ILE A 50 28.56 -2.96 9.09
C ILE A 50 27.45 -2.80 8.05
N CYS A 51 27.60 -1.86 7.13
CA CYS A 51 26.65 -1.73 6.03
C CYS A 51 27.07 -2.67 4.89
N GLY A 52 26.66 -3.93 5.02
CA GLY A 52 26.79 -4.99 4.03
C GLY A 52 25.61 -5.01 3.06
N PRO A 53 25.53 -6.01 2.14
CA PRO A 53 24.47 -6.09 1.13
C PRO A 53 23.05 -6.02 1.71
N LYS A 54 22.78 -6.71 2.81
CA LYS A 54 21.46 -6.70 3.47
C LYS A 54 21.11 -5.32 4.04
N THR A 55 22.06 -4.64 4.69
CA THR A 55 21.86 -3.30 5.24
C THR A 55 21.71 -2.27 4.13
N TRP A 56 22.48 -2.38 3.04
CA TRP A 56 22.32 -1.54 1.87
C TRP A 56 20.95 -1.72 1.22
N ALA A 57 20.52 -2.95 1.02
CA ALA A 57 19.21 -3.27 0.46
C ALA A 57 18.09 -2.64 1.30
N SER A 58 18.15 -2.81 2.62
CA SER A 58 17.18 -2.21 3.54
C SER A 58 17.20 -0.68 3.54
N LEU A 59 18.39 -0.05 3.56
CA LEU A 59 18.54 1.42 3.54
C LEU A 59 18.10 2.07 2.24
N GLN A 60 18.28 1.38 1.12
CA GLN A 60 17.86 1.87 -0.19
C GLN A 60 16.38 1.63 -0.42
N GLY A 61 15.71 1.06 0.61
CA GLY A 61 14.48 0.31 0.46
C GLY A 61 14.70 -0.62 -0.72
N GLU A 62 14.82 -1.93 -0.55
CA GLU A 62 14.76 -2.77 -1.73
C GLU A 62 13.58 -2.27 -2.53
N THR A 63 13.86 -1.47 -3.54
CA THR A 63 12.86 -1.21 -4.56
C THR A 63 12.65 -2.59 -5.14
N ILE A 64 11.57 -3.23 -4.71
CA ILE A 64 11.10 -4.40 -5.43
C ILE A 64 11.03 -3.89 -6.86
N PRO A 65 11.88 -4.42 -7.78
CA PRO A 65 11.87 -3.92 -9.15
C PRO A 65 10.40 -3.88 -9.59
N ALA A 66 9.99 -2.84 -10.29
CA ALA A 66 8.58 -2.72 -10.75
C ALA A 66 8.12 -3.99 -11.49
N SER A 67 9.06 -4.81 -11.98
CA SER A 67 8.89 -6.17 -12.52
C SER A 67 8.59 -7.24 -11.46
N ALA A 68 8.87 -7.00 -10.17
CA ALA A 68 8.69 -7.96 -9.08
C ALA A 68 7.42 -7.69 -8.24
N HIS A 69 6.63 -6.66 -8.57
CA HIS A 69 5.31 -6.48 -7.96
C HIS A 69 4.39 -7.62 -8.40
N VAL A 70 4.12 -8.51 -7.48
CA VAL A 70 3.11 -9.56 -7.69
C VAL A 70 1.76 -8.87 -7.81
N LYS A 71 1.04 -9.13 -8.90
CA LYS A 71 -0.35 -8.69 -8.99
C LYS A 71 -1.11 -9.31 -7.82
N PRO A 72 -1.80 -8.51 -6.99
CA PRO A 72 -2.53 -9.04 -5.85
C PRO A 72 -3.71 -9.89 -6.30
N VAL A 73 -4.30 -10.64 -5.37
CA VAL A 73 -5.61 -11.26 -5.57
C VAL A 73 -6.54 -10.21 -6.18
N ASP A 74 -7.38 -10.62 -7.13
CA ASP A 74 -8.24 -9.72 -7.92
C ASP A 74 -9.70 -10.10 -7.72
N TYR A 75 -10.25 -9.79 -6.57
CA TYR A 75 -11.66 -10.02 -6.27
C TYR A 75 -12.58 -9.07 -7.04
N LYS A 76 -13.78 -9.56 -7.36
CA LYS A 76 -14.83 -8.75 -7.98
C LYS A 76 -16.04 -8.65 -7.07
N GLN A 77 -16.52 -7.43 -6.84
CA GLN A 77 -17.74 -7.21 -6.04
C GLN A 77 -18.98 -7.86 -6.63
N TYR A 78 -18.95 -8.17 -7.93
CA TYR A 78 -20.03 -8.84 -8.65
C TYR A 78 -19.86 -10.36 -8.78
N ASP A 79 -18.88 -10.99 -8.12
CA ASP A 79 -18.75 -12.45 -8.09
C ASP A 79 -20.04 -13.09 -7.58
N SER A 80 -20.54 -14.10 -8.28
CA SER A 80 -21.82 -14.77 -8.00
C SER A 80 -21.91 -15.32 -6.57
N LYS A 81 -20.78 -15.64 -5.94
CA LYS A 81 -20.69 -16.15 -4.56
C LYS A 81 -21.22 -15.14 -3.53
N TRP A 82 -21.11 -13.85 -3.80
CA TRP A 82 -21.48 -12.80 -2.84
C TRP A 82 -22.21 -11.60 -3.43
N ALA A 83 -22.31 -11.48 -4.74
CA ALA A 83 -22.88 -10.30 -5.41
C ALA A 83 -24.26 -9.87 -4.86
N LYS A 84 -25.10 -10.83 -4.45
CA LYS A 84 -26.44 -10.60 -3.91
C LYS A 84 -26.49 -10.35 -2.40
N LYS A 85 -25.38 -10.57 -1.67
CA LYS A 85 -25.32 -10.29 -0.23
C LYS A 85 -25.59 -8.81 0.00
N MET A 86 -26.49 -8.51 0.93
CA MET A 86 -26.81 -7.13 1.32
C MET A 86 -25.61 -6.47 1.98
N TYR A 87 -25.36 -5.23 1.57
CA TYR A 87 -24.34 -4.36 2.16
C TYR A 87 -24.95 -2.96 2.36
N SER A 88 -25.81 -2.84 3.37
CA SER A 88 -26.60 -1.63 3.69
C SER A 88 -26.69 -1.41 5.17
N SER A 89 -26.39 -0.21 5.65
CA SER A 89 -26.47 0.18 7.07
C SER A 89 -27.90 0.40 7.57
N HIS A 90 -28.91 0.35 6.70
CA HIS A 90 -30.30 0.65 7.01
C HIS A 90 -31.30 -0.29 6.35
N GLY A 91 -30.86 -1.46 5.87
CA GLY A 91 -31.74 -2.51 5.36
C GLY A 91 -32.21 -2.32 3.90
N ASP A 92 -31.65 -1.38 3.13
CA ASP A 92 -31.96 -1.22 1.71
C ASP A 92 -31.45 -2.42 0.90
N LYS A 93 -32.39 -3.23 0.42
CA LYS A 93 -32.12 -4.45 -0.36
C LYS A 93 -31.46 -4.21 -1.72
N SER A 94 -31.52 -2.99 -2.25
CA SER A 94 -30.82 -2.61 -3.48
C SER A 94 -29.30 -2.40 -3.26
N GLN A 95 -28.89 -2.14 -2.02
CA GLN A 95 -27.50 -1.97 -1.62
C GLN A 95 -26.87 -3.33 -1.31
N THR A 96 -26.31 -3.94 -2.32
CA THR A 96 -25.65 -5.25 -2.25
C THR A 96 -24.14 -5.14 -2.41
N MET A 97 -23.43 -6.23 -2.21
CA MET A 97 -22.00 -6.30 -2.52
C MET A 97 -21.73 -5.82 -3.94
N LYS A 98 -22.52 -6.28 -4.93
CA LYS A 98 -22.39 -5.87 -6.34
C LYS A 98 -22.51 -4.37 -6.54
N SER A 99 -23.41 -3.70 -5.85
CA SER A 99 -23.69 -2.28 -6.07
C SER A 99 -22.81 -1.33 -5.22
N SER A 100 -22.31 -1.77 -4.06
CA SER A 100 -21.85 -0.84 -3.04
C SER A 100 -20.52 -1.21 -2.34
N ALA A 101 -19.96 -2.41 -2.59
CA ALA A 101 -18.85 -2.94 -1.80
C ALA A 101 -17.46 -2.78 -2.45
N CYS A 102 -17.23 -1.75 -3.26
CA CYS A 102 -15.91 -1.52 -3.87
C CYS A 102 -14.80 -1.33 -2.81
N GLY A 103 -15.07 -0.66 -1.68
CA GLY A 103 -14.11 -0.48 -0.60
C GLY A 103 -13.65 -1.78 0.05
N PRO A 104 -14.56 -2.59 0.61
CA PRO A 104 -14.22 -3.92 1.13
C PRO A 104 -13.57 -4.83 0.12
N THR A 105 -14.00 -4.80 -1.16
CA THR A 105 -13.44 -5.64 -2.21
C THR A 105 -12.00 -5.25 -2.56
N ALA A 106 -11.73 -3.96 -2.78
CA ALA A 106 -10.37 -3.47 -3.04
C ALA A 106 -9.42 -3.72 -1.86
N MET A 107 -9.95 -3.66 -0.62
CA MET A 107 -9.15 -3.93 0.58
C MET A 107 -8.91 -5.44 0.77
N ALA A 108 -9.88 -6.29 0.40
CA ALA A 108 -9.71 -7.74 0.45
C ALA A 108 -8.60 -8.23 -0.48
N ASP A 109 -8.38 -7.59 -1.63
CA ASP A 109 -7.24 -7.88 -2.51
C ASP A 109 -5.92 -7.75 -1.74
N ILE A 110 -5.77 -6.69 -0.92
CA ILE A 110 -4.55 -6.41 -0.15
C ILE A 110 -4.41 -7.37 1.02
N VAL A 111 -5.47 -7.56 1.81
CA VAL A 111 -5.45 -8.44 2.99
C VAL A 111 -5.18 -9.88 2.58
N ALA A 112 -5.87 -10.37 1.54
CA ALA A 112 -5.66 -11.74 1.04
C ALA A 112 -4.27 -11.96 0.47
N THR A 113 -3.65 -10.92 -0.09
CA THR A 113 -2.30 -11.01 -0.66
C THR A 113 -1.21 -10.94 0.40
N LEU A 114 -1.33 -10.03 1.36
CA LEU A 114 -0.25 -9.75 2.31
C LEU A 114 -0.37 -10.50 3.63
N ILE A 115 -1.58 -10.75 4.12
CA ILE A 115 -1.81 -11.15 5.52
C ILE A 115 -2.42 -12.55 5.60
N ASP A 116 -3.65 -12.72 5.09
CA ASP A 116 -4.40 -13.97 5.20
C ASP A 116 -5.17 -14.26 3.91
N SER A 117 -4.71 -15.23 3.15
CA SER A 117 -5.29 -15.63 1.84
C SER A 117 -6.72 -16.16 1.91
N LYS A 118 -7.26 -16.40 3.10
CA LYS A 118 -8.64 -16.86 3.30
C LYS A 118 -9.64 -15.72 3.37
N VAL A 119 -9.18 -14.48 3.59
CA VAL A 119 -10.04 -13.30 3.72
C VAL A 119 -10.68 -12.97 2.38
N THR A 120 -11.99 -12.78 2.40
CA THR A 120 -12.82 -12.49 1.21
C THR A 120 -13.51 -11.13 1.34
N PRO A 121 -14.03 -10.56 0.23
CA PRO A 121 -14.79 -9.30 0.29
C PRO A 121 -15.97 -9.29 1.28
N PRO A 122 -16.78 -10.37 1.41
CA PRO A 122 -17.82 -10.45 2.44
C PRO A 122 -17.31 -10.27 3.87
N ASP A 123 -16.16 -10.85 4.22
CA ASP A 123 -15.61 -10.75 5.59
C ASP A 123 -15.30 -9.30 5.95
N LEU A 124 -14.73 -8.55 5.01
CA LEU A 124 -14.43 -7.14 5.20
C LEU A 124 -15.67 -6.24 5.12
N ALA A 125 -16.69 -6.63 4.34
CA ALA A 125 -17.97 -5.94 4.32
C ALA A 125 -18.70 -6.08 5.67
N ASP A 126 -18.68 -7.27 6.28
CA ASP A 126 -19.26 -7.50 7.60
C ASP A 126 -18.56 -6.69 8.68
N LYS A 127 -17.22 -6.58 8.64
CA LYS A 127 -16.45 -5.69 9.52
C LYS A 127 -16.84 -4.22 9.32
N ALA A 128 -16.95 -3.75 8.07
CA ALA A 128 -17.39 -2.39 7.78
C ALA A 128 -18.79 -2.09 8.34
N MET A 129 -19.69 -3.06 8.28
CA MET A 129 -21.02 -2.95 8.90
C MET A 129 -20.92 -2.89 10.43
N ALA A 130 -20.18 -3.80 11.05
CA ALA A 130 -20.03 -3.89 12.50
C ALA A 130 -19.38 -2.64 13.12
N TRP A 131 -18.44 -2.00 12.41
CA TRP A 131 -17.74 -0.81 12.88
C TRP A 131 -18.45 0.51 12.54
N GLY A 132 -19.57 0.46 11.81
CA GLY A 132 -20.28 1.67 11.37
C GLY A 132 -19.58 2.38 10.19
N ASP A 133 -18.63 1.72 9.53
CA ASP A 133 -17.89 2.25 8.37
C ASP A 133 -18.68 2.13 7.06
N ARG A 134 -19.81 1.45 7.05
CA ARG A 134 -20.76 1.45 5.93
C ARG A 134 -21.62 2.71 6.01
N THR A 135 -21.42 3.63 5.08
CA THR A 135 -22.20 4.88 5.05
C THR A 135 -23.63 4.64 4.56
N TYR A 136 -24.54 5.55 4.87
CA TYR A 136 -25.96 5.42 4.52
C TYR A 136 -26.19 5.25 3.00
N SER A 137 -25.62 6.12 2.18
CA SER A 137 -25.87 6.16 0.74
C SER A 137 -24.65 5.88 -0.17
N SER A 138 -23.42 6.09 0.31
CA SER A 138 -22.26 6.22 -0.57
C SER A 138 -21.17 5.15 -0.41
N GLY A 139 -21.50 3.99 0.12
CA GLY A 139 -20.55 2.88 0.22
C GLY A 139 -19.77 2.86 1.52
N THR A 140 -18.46 2.86 1.48
CA THR A 140 -17.57 2.65 2.62
C THR A 140 -16.90 3.97 3.02
N ALA A 141 -16.91 4.28 4.32
CA ALA A 141 -16.24 5.46 4.88
C ALA A 141 -14.72 5.32 4.84
N TRP A 142 -14.00 6.45 4.87
CA TRP A 142 -12.53 6.43 4.91
C TRP A 142 -11.95 5.88 6.23
N SER A 143 -12.73 5.93 7.32
CA SER A 143 -12.40 5.33 8.62
C SER A 143 -12.23 3.81 8.57
N PHE A 144 -12.82 3.14 7.60
CA PHE A 144 -12.67 1.71 7.38
C PHE A 144 -11.20 1.28 7.19
N PHE A 145 -10.42 2.06 6.46
CA PHE A 145 -9.04 1.69 6.11
C PHE A 145 -8.09 1.64 7.30
N PRO A 146 -8.03 2.65 8.21
CA PRO A 146 -7.24 2.52 9.44
C PRO A 146 -7.78 1.44 10.39
N HIS A 147 -9.10 1.18 10.44
CA HIS A 147 -9.64 0.08 11.23
C HIS A 147 -9.13 -1.26 10.72
N ILE A 148 -9.15 -1.50 9.41
CA ILE A 148 -8.57 -2.71 8.81
C ILE A 148 -7.07 -2.79 9.07
N ALA A 149 -6.32 -1.69 8.95
CA ALA A 149 -4.88 -1.70 9.19
C ALA A 149 -4.55 -2.19 10.61
N LYS A 150 -5.30 -1.72 11.61
CA LYS A 150 -5.16 -2.14 13.01
C LYS A 150 -5.59 -3.59 13.22
N GLU A 151 -6.76 -3.98 12.71
CA GLU A 151 -7.35 -5.31 12.88
C GLU A 151 -6.46 -6.43 12.34
N TYR A 152 -5.88 -6.21 11.16
CA TYR A 152 -5.04 -7.20 10.48
C TYR A 152 -3.54 -7.04 10.75
N GLY A 153 -3.15 -6.13 11.65
CA GLY A 153 -1.75 -6.00 12.09
C GLY A 153 -0.81 -5.54 11.00
N PHE A 154 -1.26 -4.65 10.10
CA PHE A 154 -0.34 -4.05 9.13
C PHE A 154 0.76 -3.27 9.86
N SER A 155 2.02 -3.48 9.49
CA SER A 155 3.18 -2.83 10.12
C SER A 155 3.15 -1.32 9.93
N LYS A 156 2.56 -0.85 8.81
CA LYS A 156 2.41 0.56 8.51
C LYS A 156 1.16 0.82 7.70
N TYR A 157 0.49 1.92 8.03
CA TYR A 157 -0.63 2.50 7.28
C TYR A 157 -0.40 4.01 7.10
N LEU A 158 -0.70 4.53 5.91
CA LEU A 158 -0.60 5.96 5.64
C LEU A 158 -1.68 6.42 4.66
N LYS A 159 -2.46 7.43 5.05
CA LYS A 159 -3.36 8.16 4.14
C LYS A 159 -2.62 9.33 3.53
N THR A 160 -2.67 9.48 2.22
CA THR A 160 -1.96 10.53 1.49
C THR A 160 -2.72 10.95 0.22
N THR A 161 -2.26 12.03 -0.41
CA THR A 161 -2.61 12.40 -1.79
C THR A 161 -1.36 12.46 -2.68
N SER A 162 -0.18 12.10 -2.18
CA SER A 162 1.10 12.18 -2.90
C SER A 162 1.34 10.96 -3.78
N LEU A 163 1.60 11.17 -5.07
CA LEU A 163 2.05 10.11 -5.98
C LEU A 163 3.44 9.59 -5.62
N ALA A 164 4.32 10.44 -5.09
CA ALA A 164 5.64 10.03 -4.64
C ALA A 164 5.52 9.04 -3.46
N THR A 165 4.60 9.32 -2.52
CA THR A 165 4.30 8.41 -1.41
C THR A 165 3.68 7.10 -1.90
N LEU A 166 2.76 7.15 -2.87
CA LEU A 166 2.21 5.95 -3.50
C LEU A 166 3.33 5.11 -4.14
N LYS A 167 4.18 5.76 -4.93
CA LYS A 167 5.32 5.07 -5.57
C LYS A 167 6.23 4.42 -4.53
N GLY A 168 6.62 5.15 -3.48
CA GLY A 168 7.43 4.61 -2.39
C GLY A 168 6.74 3.44 -1.65
N CYS A 169 5.42 3.48 -1.48
CA CYS A 169 4.66 2.35 -0.93
C CYS A 169 4.81 1.11 -1.82
N LEU A 170 4.53 1.27 -3.10
CA LEU A 170 4.61 0.17 -4.05
C LEU A 170 6.05 -0.35 -4.18
N ASP A 171 7.04 0.52 -4.34
CA ASP A 171 8.45 0.17 -4.47
C ASP A 171 9.01 -0.62 -3.26
N THR A 172 8.36 -0.53 -2.10
CA THR A 172 8.74 -1.25 -0.86
C THR A 172 7.81 -2.42 -0.52
N GLY A 173 7.08 -2.95 -1.50
CA GLY A 173 6.24 -4.15 -1.34
C GLY A 173 4.86 -3.91 -0.75
N GLY A 174 4.48 -2.66 -0.51
CA GLY A 174 3.13 -2.31 -0.09
C GLY A 174 2.14 -2.27 -1.26
N TYR A 175 0.87 -2.11 -0.92
CA TYR A 175 -0.24 -1.88 -1.84
C TYR A 175 -1.07 -0.69 -1.37
N ALA A 176 -1.90 -0.15 -2.26
CA ALA A 176 -2.75 0.96 -1.86
C ALA A 176 -4.20 0.79 -2.35
N VAL A 177 -5.15 1.27 -1.54
CA VAL A 177 -6.50 1.55 -2.05
C VAL A 177 -6.56 3.01 -2.47
N ALA A 178 -7.02 3.28 -3.70
CA ALA A 178 -7.28 4.62 -4.17
C ALA A 178 -8.77 4.93 -4.14
N SER A 179 -9.14 6.06 -3.53
CA SER A 179 -10.48 6.65 -3.63
C SER A 179 -10.52 7.55 -4.85
N MET A 180 -11.39 7.20 -5.81
CA MET A 180 -11.52 7.87 -7.10
C MET A 180 -12.77 8.74 -7.16
N ALA A 181 -12.67 9.92 -7.77
CA ALA A 181 -13.78 10.74 -8.18
C ALA A 181 -14.37 10.24 -9.52
N LYS A 182 -15.40 10.93 -10.02
CA LYS A 182 -15.95 10.71 -11.35
C LYS A 182 -14.84 10.82 -12.41
N GLY A 183 -14.79 9.84 -13.30
CA GLY A 183 -13.80 9.77 -14.38
C GLY A 183 -13.75 8.38 -15.02
N TYR A 184 -12.56 7.92 -15.34
CA TYR A 184 -12.33 6.64 -16.02
C TYR A 184 -12.84 5.43 -15.23
N TRP A 185 -12.63 5.42 -13.89
CA TRP A 185 -12.98 4.29 -13.04
C TRP A 185 -14.46 4.24 -12.65
N THR A 186 -15.14 5.39 -12.65
CA THR A 186 -16.50 5.48 -12.12
C THR A 186 -17.26 6.72 -12.62
N LYS A 187 -18.58 6.64 -12.60
CA LYS A 187 -19.47 7.79 -12.82
C LYS A 187 -19.75 8.59 -11.53
N GLY A 188 -19.35 8.06 -10.36
CA GLY A 188 -19.55 8.66 -9.05
C GLY A 188 -18.28 8.59 -8.19
N GLY A 189 -18.37 7.95 -7.01
CA GLY A 189 -17.23 7.57 -6.17
C GLY A 189 -16.87 6.10 -6.34
N HIS A 190 -15.59 5.74 -6.18
CA HIS A 190 -15.13 4.36 -6.31
C HIS A 190 -13.84 4.09 -5.55
N TYR A 191 -13.59 2.84 -5.19
CA TYR A 191 -12.32 2.38 -4.67
C TYR A 191 -11.72 1.32 -5.58
N ILE A 192 -10.41 1.41 -5.81
CA ILE A 192 -9.63 0.45 -6.60
C ILE A 192 -8.37 0.05 -5.82
N CYS A 193 -7.89 -1.18 -6.02
CA CYS A 193 -6.64 -1.66 -5.44
C CYS A 193 -5.47 -1.36 -6.38
N VAL A 194 -4.62 -0.39 -6.02
CA VAL A 194 -3.43 -0.01 -6.79
C VAL A 194 -2.26 -0.90 -6.37
N TRP A 195 -1.60 -1.51 -7.36
CA TRP A 195 -0.52 -2.48 -7.12
C TRP A 195 0.77 -2.23 -7.90
N LYS A 196 0.74 -1.34 -8.92
CA LYS A 196 1.92 -0.97 -9.68
C LYS A 196 1.80 0.45 -10.23
N ILE A 197 2.91 1.14 -10.32
CA ILE A 197 3.06 2.41 -11.02
C ILE A 197 4.36 2.35 -11.84
N ASP A 198 4.33 2.77 -13.09
CA ASP A 198 5.50 3.00 -13.91
C ASP A 198 5.56 4.47 -14.37
N ASP A 199 6.40 4.81 -15.32
CA ASP A 199 6.58 6.20 -15.76
C ASP A 199 5.33 6.80 -16.42
N ASN A 200 4.41 5.98 -16.94
CA ASN A 200 3.25 6.40 -17.72
C ASN A 200 1.91 6.03 -17.11
N TYR A 201 1.84 4.91 -16.37
CA TYR A 201 0.58 4.31 -15.95
C TYR A 201 0.55 3.93 -14.47
N VAL A 202 -0.64 4.03 -13.90
CA VAL A 202 -1.03 3.39 -12.64
C VAL A 202 -1.82 2.14 -12.97
N TYR A 203 -1.45 1.00 -12.38
CA TYR A 203 -2.12 -0.29 -12.56
C TYR A 203 -2.93 -0.62 -11.31
N ALA A 204 -4.15 -1.08 -11.52
CA ALA A 204 -5.04 -1.39 -10.41
C ALA A 204 -5.98 -2.56 -10.76
N ASN A 205 -6.43 -3.26 -9.71
CA ASN A 205 -7.60 -4.10 -9.77
C ASN A 205 -8.84 -3.23 -9.52
N ASP A 206 -9.81 -3.34 -10.40
CA ASP A 206 -11.09 -2.66 -10.26
C ASP A 206 -12.14 -3.66 -9.76
N PRO A 207 -12.70 -3.48 -8.54
CA PRO A 207 -13.75 -4.35 -8.01
C PRO A 207 -14.98 -4.47 -8.90
N ALA A 208 -15.29 -3.43 -9.67
CA ALA A 208 -16.49 -3.36 -10.52
C ALA A 208 -16.23 -3.72 -11.99
N SER A 209 -14.98 -4.02 -12.39
CA SER A 209 -14.65 -4.31 -13.80
C SER A 209 -13.42 -5.19 -13.94
N SER A 210 -13.46 -6.15 -14.84
CA SER A 210 -12.29 -6.91 -15.29
C SER A 210 -11.54 -6.23 -16.45
N LYS A 211 -12.11 -5.18 -17.04
CA LYS A 211 -11.57 -4.51 -18.23
C LYS A 211 -10.74 -3.26 -17.88
N ARG A 212 -11.04 -2.58 -16.79
CA ARG A 212 -10.28 -1.42 -16.33
C ARG A 212 -9.12 -1.88 -15.44
N THR A 213 -7.91 -1.88 -16.00
CA THR A 213 -6.72 -2.43 -15.31
C THR A 213 -5.59 -1.43 -15.17
N LYS A 214 -5.64 -0.31 -15.89
CA LYS A 214 -4.64 0.76 -15.81
C LYS A 214 -5.19 2.08 -16.32
N GLN A 215 -4.57 3.18 -15.88
CA GLN A 215 -4.88 4.55 -16.31
C GLN A 215 -3.58 5.35 -16.44
N LYS A 216 -3.53 6.34 -17.36
CA LYS A 216 -2.40 7.28 -17.41
C LYS A 216 -2.25 8.02 -16.09
N ILE A 217 -1.01 8.21 -15.62
CA ILE A 217 -0.72 8.89 -14.35
C ILE A 217 -1.34 10.29 -14.29
N THR A 218 -1.31 11.03 -15.40
CA THR A 218 -1.86 12.40 -15.47
C THR A 218 -3.36 12.42 -15.16
N ASP A 219 -4.12 11.46 -15.68
CA ASP A 219 -5.56 11.39 -15.51
C ASP A 219 -5.92 10.78 -14.14
N PHE A 220 -5.22 9.74 -13.73
CA PHE A 220 -5.33 9.20 -12.38
C PHE A 220 -5.10 10.29 -11.31
N ASN A 221 -4.10 11.15 -11.52
CA ASN A 221 -3.77 12.24 -10.60
C ASN A 221 -4.89 13.28 -10.48
N LYS A 222 -5.64 13.53 -11.56
CA LYS A 222 -6.80 14.45 -11.56
C LYS A 222 -8.01 13.84 -10.87
N GLU A 223 -8.20 12.52 -11.02
CA GLU A 223 -9.41 11.83 -10.57
C GLU A 223 -9.29 11.27 -9.14
N ARG A 224 -8.09 11.03 -8.60
CA ARG A 224 -7.92 10.51 -7.25
C ARG A 224 -8.25 11.54 -6.18
N LYS A 225 -8.95 11.11 -5.14
CA LYS A 225 -9.28 11.89 -3.94
C LYS A 225 -8.33 11.63 -2.79
N ALA A 226 -7.98 10.35 -2.57
CA ALA A 226 -7.08 9.90 -1.52
C ALA A 226 -6.45 8.55 -1.89
N LEU A 227 -5.33 8.26 -1.26
CA LEU A 227 -4.60 7.01 -1.31
C LEU A 227 -4.45 6.48 0.11
N PHE A 228 -4.70 5.20 0.31
CA PHE A 228 -4.56 4.49 1.57
C PHE A 228 -3.51 3.41 1.35
N CYS A 229 -2.30 3.65 1.84
CA CYS A 229 -1.14 2.79 1.65
C CYS A 229 -0.98 1.83 2.82
N PHE A 230 -0.64 0.56 2.54
CA PHE A 230 -0.53 -0.53 3.50
C PHE A 230 0.76 -1.31 3.28
N TRP A 231 1.45 -1.66 4.37
CA TRP A 231 2.65 -2.51 4.39
C TRP A 231 2.48 -3.64 5.39
N LYS A 232 3.02 -4.82 5.02
CA LYS A 232 3.09 -5.96 5.93
C LYS A 232 4.22 -5.78 6.93
#